data_0dd03ea2e98766b3622826d4bf696799
#
_entry.id   0dd03ea2e98766b3622826d4bf696799
#
_cell.length_a   1.000
_cell.length_b   1.000
_cell.length_c   1.000
_cell.angle_alpha   90.00
_cell.angle_beta   90.00
_cell.angle_gamma   90.00
#
_symmetry.space_group_name_H-M   'P 1'
#
loop_
_entity.id
_entity.type
_entity.pdbx_description
1 polymer ?
#
loop_
_entity_poly.entity_id
_entity_poly.type
_entity_poly.pdbx_seq_one_letter_code
_entity_poly.pdbx_strand_id
1 'polypeptide(L)'
;MADPFLRLDQSSIHYSRFMNTLMTYLKLFLLVTISLLLGCADQGDETSASTIKKIIVALEPDKDPDAMLEDRAALESYLSETTGKAVEAIVPMSSAVIYEGLRNGTIDLAYLSATAAAKLIEQGIIDILLAELIDGKPYYQSYWITLKDAPYQNIAELKSQPIAFSSRTSTSGFLIPVWDLYTQGLIDLENGPEGFFGEGHVFYGTGYVSAAERVLRGEALAAAVSYYVIDKDKHLSKAQRERLRMLDSQGPVPSHVIVVRKGLSGLDQTTLQAALLEMNTQASSLRDRIFGAELAPAKAETHLQTTLEALEISRTMQF
;
A
#
# COMPACT_ATOMS: atom_id res chain seq x y z
N MET A 1 -79.00 -51.34 -54.28
CA MET A 1 -78.78 -50.27 -53.33
C MET A 1 -77.41 -50.46 -52.75
N ALA A 2 -76.39 -49.67 -53.18
CA ALA A 2 -75.03 -49.72 -52.67
C ALA A 2 -74.76 -48.44 -51.88
N ASP A 3 -74.27 -48.63 -50.70
CA ASP A 3 -74.01 -47.61 -49.73
C ASP A 3 -72.72 -46.87 -50.08
N PRO A 4 -72.65 -45.53 -50.17
CA PRO A 4 -71.49 -44.75 -50.50
C PRO A 4 -70.93 -44.01 -49.30
N PHE A 5 -70.26 -44.69 -48.42
CA PHE A 5 -69.41 -43.99 -47.44
C PHE A 5 -68.26 -44.89 -46.96
N LEU A 6 -67.05 -44.65 -47.50
CA LEU A 6 -65.77 -44.73 -46.79
C LEU A 6 -64.61 -44.47 -47.79
N ARG A 7 -64.39 -43.19 -48.12
CA ARG A 7 -63.07 -42.71 -48.54
C ARG A 7 -62.38 -42.06 -47.41
N LEU A 8 -61.57 -42.80 -46.67
CA LEU A 8 -60.65 -42.21 -45.74
C LEU A 8 -59.60 -41.41 -46.50
N ASP A 9 -59.53 -40.11 -46.18
CA ASP A 9 -58.61 -39.17 -46.83
C ASP A 9 -57.15 -39.51 -46.48
N GLN A 10 -56.43 -40.01 -47.48
CA GLN A 10 -55.00 -40.31 -47.38
C GLN A 10 -54.12 -39.04 -47.14
N SER A 11 -54.67 -37.86 -47.32
CA SER A 11 -53.94 -36.59 -47.13
C SER A 11 -53.72 -36.27 -45.64
N SER A 12 -54.62 -36.68 -44.79
CA SER A 12 -54.50 -36.42 -43.31
C SER A 12 -53.42 -37.30 -42.65
N ILE A 13 -53.16 -38.48 -43.14
CA ILE A 13 -52.13 -39.38 -42.61
C ILE A 13 -50.71 -38.90 -42.99
N HIS A 14 -50.55 -38.38 -44.20
CA HIS A 14 -49.27 -37.84 -44.66
C HIS A 14 -48.91 -36.51 -43.84
N TYR A 15 -49.89 -35.66 -43.59
CA TYR A 15 -49.72 -34.45 -42.87
C TYR A 15 -49.34 -34.70 -41.38
N SER A 16 -49.98 -35.67 -40.73
CA SER A 16 -49.68 -36.08 -39.35
C SER A 16 -48.26 -36.67 -39.22
N ARG A 17 -47.84 -37.52 -40.20
CA ARG A 17 -46.44 -38.04 -40.17
C ARG A 17 -45.40 -36.96 -40.42
N PHE A 18 -45.64 -36.02 -41.31
CA PHE A 18 -44.75 -34.93 -41.63
C PHE A 18 -44.58 -34.00 -40.39
N MET A 19 -45.69 -33.65 -39.75
CA MET A 19 -45.69 -32.82 -38.51
C MET A 19 -44.96 -33.51 -37.36
N ASN A 20 -45.15 -34.82 -37.17
CA ASN A 20 -44.45 -35.56 -36.11
C ASN A 20 -42.93 -35.65 -36.38
N THR A 21 -42.53 -35.82 -37.63
CA THR A 21 -41.13 -35.85 -38.02
C THR A 21 -40.49 -34.46 -37.84
N LEU A 22 -41.18 -33.39 -38.24
CA LEU A 22 -40.72 -32.01 -38.06
C LEU A 22 -40.57 -31.65 -36.57
N MET A 23 -41.54 -32.04 -35.75
CA MET A 23 -41.46 -31.83 -34.27
C MET A 23 -40.31 -32.62 -33.65
N THR A 24 -39.98 -33.80 -34.17
CA THR A 24 -38.85 -34.59 -33.67
C THR A 24 -37.50 -33.93 -34.02
N TYR A 25 -37.33 -33.44 -35.25
CA TYR A 25 -36.15 -32.70 -35.64
C TYR A 25 -36.01 -31.35 -34.88
N LEU A 26 -37.11 -30.65 -34.62
CA LEU A 26 -37.12 -29.41 -33.86
C LEU A 26 -36.71 -29.65 -32.39
N LYS A 27 -37.18 -30.75 -31.78
CA LYS A 27 -36.76 -31.16 -30.44
C LYS A 27 -35.30 -31.58 -30.38
N LEU A 28 -34.80 -32.29 -31.42
CA LEU A 28 -33.40 -32.67 -31.51
C LEU A 28 -32.48 -31.44 -31.69
N PHE A 29 -32.90 -30.49 -32.53
CA PHE A 29 -32.20 -29.23 -32.74
C PHE A 29 -32.18 -28.36 -31.45
N LEU A 30 -33.28 -28.30 -30.72
CA LEU A 30 -33.37 -27.58 -29.45
C LEU A 30 -32.49 -28.24 -28.38
N LEU A 31 -32.38 -29.56 -28.31
CA LEU A 31 -31.51 -30.29 -27.42
C LEU A 31 -30.02 -30.05 -27.74
N VAL A 32 -29.66 -30.00 -29.00
CA VAL A 32 -28.27 -29.72 -29.43
C VAL A 32 -27.89 -28.27 -29.16
N THR A 33 -28.80 -27.30 -29.34
CA THR A 33 -28.54 -25.89 -29.02
C THR A 33 -28.45 -25.64 -27.51
N ILE A 34 -29.23 -26.33 -26.68
CA ILE A 34 -29.14 -26.26 -25.23
C ILE A 34 -27.84 -26.89 -24.72
N SER A 35 -27.36 -27.99 -25.34
CA SER A 35 -26.07 -28.60 -25.00
C SER A 35 -24.89 -27.71 -25.40
N LEU A 36 -24.99 -26.93 -26.46
CA LEU A 36 -23.98 -25.96 -26.89
C LEU A 36 -23.99 -24.68 -26.01
N LEU A 37 -25.12 -24.29 -25.42
CA LEU A 37 -25.24 -23.18 -24.51
C LEU A 37 -24.82 -23.51 -23.07
N LEU A 38 -24.89 -24.79 -22.67
CA LEU A 38 -24.41 -25.26 -21.35
C LEU A 38 -22.89 -25.57 -21.34
N GLY A 39 -22.24 -25.63 -22.52
CA GLY A 39 -20.79 -25.82 -22.67
C GLY A 39 -19.95 -24.53 -22.52
N CYS A 40 -20.58 -23.36 -22.51
CA CYS A 40 -19.95 -22.10 -22.13
C CYS A 40 -20.35 -21.69 -20.69
N ALA A 41 -20.30 -22.61 -19.75
CA ALA A 41 -20.09 -22.23 -18.35
C ALA A 41 -18.65 -21.72 -18.28
N ASP A 42 -18.56 -20.44 -18.00
CA ASP A 42 -17.40 -19.67 -17.65
C ASP A 42 -16.38 -20.55 -16.87
N GLN A 43 -15.44 -21.17 -17.59
CA GLN A 43 -14.16 -21.48 -17.00
C GLN A 43 -13.54 -20.10 -16.81
N GLY A 44 -13.86 -19.48 -15.69
CA GLY A 44 -13.03 -18.43 -15.13
C GLY A 44 -11.62 -18.93 -15.30
N ASP A 45 -10.86 -18.19 -16.08
CA ASP A 45 -9.43 -18.37 -16.26
C ASP A 45 -8.79 -18.18 -14.88
N GLU A 46 -8.94 -19.18 -13.99
CA GLU A 46 -7.94 -19.46 -13.00
C GLU A 46 -6.72 -19.88 -13.79
N THR A 47 -6.04 -18.89 -14.36
CA THR A 47 -4.63 -19.01 -14.62
C THR A 47 -4.06 -19.36 -13.24
N SER A 48 -3.88 -20.66 -13.03
CA SER A 48 -3.14 -21.23 -11.92
C SER A 48 -1.73 -20.65 -12.04
N ALA A 49 -1.57 -19.42 -11.56
CA ALA A 49 -0.28 -18.77 -11.50
C ALA A 49 0.62 -19.73 -10.73
N SER A 50 1.64 -20.24 -11.42
CA SER A 50 2.58 -21.20 -10.87
C SER A 50 3.13 -20.64 -9.57
N THR A 51 3.03 -21.39 -8.47
CA THR A 51 3.59 -20.97 -7.19
C THR A 51 5.09 -20.78 -7.32
N ILE A 52 5.60 -19.67 -6.78
CA ILE A 52 7.04 -19.41 -6.80
C ILE A 52 7.80 -20.34 -5.86
N LYS A 53 9.02 -20.75 -6.25
CA LYS A 53 9.88 -21.61 -5.43
C LYS A 53 10.76 -20.82 -4.46
N LYS A 54 11.05 -19.57 -4.80
CA LYS A 54 11.88 -18.66 -4.02
C LYS A 54 11.17 -17.31 -3.90
N ILE A 55 11.19 -16.75 -2.72
CA ILE A 55 10.62 -15.44 -2.37
C ILE A 55 11.76 -14.46 -2.15
N ILE A 56 11.73 -13.32 -2.82
CA ILE A 56 12.66 -12.20 -2.59
C ILE A 56 11.93 -11.12 -1.79
N VAL A 57 12.41 -10.85 -0.58
CA VAL A 57 11.88 -9.85 0.35
C VAL A 57 12.80 -8.63 0.34
N ALA A 58 12.27 -7.44 0.07
CA ALA A 58 13.02 -6.20 0.15
C ALA A 58 12.63 -5.38 1.39
N LEU A 59 13.63 -4.91 2.14
CA LEU A 59 13.49 -3.99 3.25
C LEU A 59 13.97 -2.61 2.83
N GLU A 60 13.32 -1.53 3.31
CA GLU A 60 13.72 -0.16 2.97
C GLU A 60 15.15 0.15 3.48
N PRO A 61 15.95 0.89 2.70
CA PRO A 61 17.34 1.21 3.04
C PRO A 61 17.43 2.42 3.99
N ASP A 62 16.68 2.40 5.09
CA ASP A 62 16.67 3.49 6.07
C ASP A 62 17.70 3.32 7.19
N LYS A 63 18.41 2.20 7.22
CA LYS A 63 19.33 1.80 8.27
C LYS A 63 20.63 1.27 7.70
N ASP A 64 21.63 1.22 8.58
CA ASP A 64 22.91 0.59 8.28
C ASP A 64 22.70 -0.88 7.82
N PRO A 65 23.05 -1.22 6.58
CA PRO A 65 22.89 -2.58 6.06
C PRO A 65 23.61 -3.64 6.91
N ASP A 66 24.76 -3.29 7.51
CA ASP A 66 25.54 -4.22 8.33
C ASP A 66 24.81 -4.53 9.65
N ALA A 67 24.17 -3.54 10.26
CA ALA A 67 23.35 -3.75 11.46
C ALA A 67 22.11 -4.63 11.20
N MET A 68 21.67 -4.75 9.95
CA MET A 68 20.52 -5.57 9.55
C MET A 68 20.90 -7.02 9.16
N LEU A 69 22.17 -7.39 9.10
CA LEU A 69 22.58 -8.73 8.61
C LEU A 69 21.97 -9.86 9.42
N GLU A 70 22.02 -9.78 10.75
CA GLU A 70 21.45 -10.81 11.64
C GLU A 70 19.93 -10.88 11.52
N ASP A 71 19.25 -9.73 11.46
CA ASP A 71 17.80 -9.67 11.35
C ASP A 71 17.31 -10.18 9.99
N ARG A 72 18.07 -9.93 8.91
CA ARG A 72 17.82 -10.51 7.58
C ARG A 72 17.88 -12.01 7.59
N ALA A 73 18.99 -12.58 8.11
CA ALA A 73 19.18 -14.03 8.20
C ALA A 73 18.08 -14.70 9.05
N ALA A 74 17.69 -14.06 10.16
CA ALA A 74 16.60 -14.54 11.01
C ALA A 74 15.24 -14.50 10.29
N LEU A 75 14.96 -13.44 9.50
CA LEU A 75 13.74 -13.34 8.70
C LEU A 75 13.71 -14.40 7.58
N GLU A 76 14.83 -14.59 6.88
CA GLU A 76 14.98 -15.64 5.86
C GLU A 76 14.68 -17.03 6.41
N SER A 77 15.29 -17.39 7.58
CA SER A 77 15.06 -18.68 8.24
C SER A 77 13.58 -18.84 8.62
N TYR A 78 13.04 -17.85 9.33
CA TYR A 78 11.66 -17.89 9.80
C TYR A 78 10.66 -18.06 8.65
N LEU A 79 10.76 -17.22 7.62
CA LEU A 79 9.85 -17.28 6.47
C LEU A 79 10.06 -18.55 5.64
N SER A 80 11.30 -19.06 5.52
CA SER A 80 11.56 -20.33 4.82
C SER A 80 10.93 -21.50 5.53
N GLU A 81 11.05 -21.57 6.85
CA GLU A 81 10.47 -22.63 7.69
C GLU A 81 8.93 -22.58 7.65
N THR A 82 8.34 -21.37 7.77
CA THR A 82 6.88 -21.21 7.86
C THR A 82 6.19 -21.39 6.50
N THR A 83 6.82 -20.93 5.41
CA THR A 83 6.23 -21.01 4.06
C THR A 83 6.59 -22.28 3.31
N GLY A 84 7.65 -23.00 3.72
CA GLY A 84 8.21 -24.13 2.99
C GLY A 84 8.90 -23.74 1.67
N LYS A 85 9.27 -22.47 1.49
CA LYS A 85 9.91 -21.91 0.30
C LYS A 85 11.30 -21.37 0.62
N ALA A 86 12.19 -21.32 -0.36
CA ALA A 86 13.42 -20.56 -0.20
C ALA A 86 13.11 -19.06 -0.08
N VAL A 87 13.71 -18.37 0.87
CA VAL A 87 13.54 -16.92 1.07
C VAL A 87 14.90 -16.23 1.06
N GLU A 88 14.98 -15.10 0.40
CA GLU A 88 16.13 -14.20 0.43
C GLU A 88 15.64 -12.79 0.81
N ALA A 89 16.20 -12.22 1.87
CA ALA A 89 15.92 -10.85 2.29
C ALA A 89 17.06 -9.93 1.84
N ILE A 90 16.72 -8.84 1.17
CA ILE A 90 17.68 -7.86 0.66
C ILE A 90 17.39 -6.46 1.21
N VAL A 91 18.46 -5.66 1.36
CA VAL A 91 18.35 -4.22 1.63
C VAL A 91 18.99 -3.49 0.44
N PRO A 92 18.20 -3.09 -0.55
CA PRO A 92 18.71 -2.41 -1.73
C PRO A 92 19.31 -1.03 -1.40
N MET A 93 20.22 -0.56 -2.25
CA MET A 93 20.91 0.73 -2.09
C MET A 93 19.96 1.94 -2.18
N SER A 94 18.75 1.77 -2.75
CA SER A 94 17.73 2.82 -2.86
C SER A 94 16.35 2.24 -3.04
N SER A 95 15.33 3.01 -2.67
CA SER A 95 13.93 2.65 -2.90
C SER A 95 13.58 2.47 -4.38
N ALA A 96 14.29 3.13 -5.29
CA ALA A 96 14.09 2.95 -6.74
C ALA A 96 14.36 1.50 -7.18
N VAL A 97 15.35 0.83 -6.59
CA VAL A 97 15.64 -0.60 -6.87
C VAL A 97 14.50 -1.48 -6.40
N ILE A 98 13.88 -1.15 -5.25
CA ILE A 98 12.70 -1.88 -4.76
C ILE A 98 11.53 -1.73 -5.74
N TYR A 99 11.25 -0.51 -6.19
CA TYR A 99 10.13 -0.21 -7.08
C TYR A 99 10.27 -0.92 -8.43
N GLU A 100 11.45 -0.88 -9.04
CA GLU A 100 11.73 -1.61 -10.26
C GLU A 100 11.72 -3.13 -10.07
N GLY A 101 12.20 -3.62 -8.94
CA GLY A 101 12.17 -5.04 -8.61
C GLY A 101 10.74 -5.58 -8.46
N LEU A 102 9.84 -4.84 -7.80
CA LEU A 102 8.41 -5.18 -7.71
C LEU A 102 7.73 -5.14 -9.09
N ARG A 103 8.07 -4.13 -9.92
CA ARG A 103 7.53 -3.98 -11.27
C ARG A 103 7.92 -5.11 -12.22
N ASN A 104 9.19 -5.50 -12.21
CA ASN A 104 9.74 -6.51 -13.13
C ASN A 104 9.74 -7.94 -12.57
N GLY A 105 9.26 -8.12 -11.31
CA GLY A 105 9.13 -9.43 -10.67
C GLY A 105 10.41 -10.01 -10.09
N THR A 106 11.47 -9.22 -9.92
CA THR A 106 12.71 -9.65 -9.23
C THR A 106 12.63 -9.47 -7.71
N ILE A 107 11.63 -8.74 -7.21
CA ILE A 107 11.25 -8.65 -5.80
C ILE A 107 9.79 -9.05 -5.69
N ASP A 108 9.47 -9.94 -4.75
CA ASP A 108 8.13 -10.48 -4.56
C ASP A 108 7.37 -9.76 -3.46
N LEU A 109 8.06 -9.38 -2.38
CA LEU A 109 7.50 -8.74 -1.20
C LEU A 109 8.40 -7.58 -0.75
N ALA A 110 7.78 -6.49 -0.29
CA ALA A 110 8.51 -5.37 0.29
C ALA A 110 7.78 -4.74 1.49
N TYR A 111 8.56 -4.17 2.42
CA TYR A 111 8.07 -3.31 3.49
C TYR A 111 8.30 -1.86 3.09
N LEU A 112 7.21 -1.08 2.97
CA LEU A 112 7.22 0.25 2.37
C LEU A 112 6.48 1.29 3.22
N SER A 113 6.89 2.54 3.09
CA SER A 113 6.12 3.67 3.59
C SER A 113 4.79 3.83 2.84
N ALA A 114 3.79 4.45 3.47
CA ALA A 114 2.48 4.68 2.85
C ALA A 114 2.58 5.49 1.56
N THR A 115 3.47 6.49 1.49
CA THR A 115 3.70 7.28 0.25
C THR A 115 4.27 6.42 -0.88
N ALA A 116 5.22 5.54 -0.60
CA ALA A 116 5.80 4.63 -1.59
C ALA A 116 4.74 3.64 -2.09
N ALA A 117 4.01 3.02 -1.17
CA ALA A 117 2.95 2.08 -1.50
C ALA A 117 1.83 2.74 -2.33
N ALA A 118 1.37 3.94 -1.96
CA ALA A 118 0.34 4.66 -2.70
C ALA A 118 0.75 4.90 -4.17
N LYS A 119 1.98 5.35 -4.41
CA LYS A 119 2.51 5.55 -5.77
C LYS A 119 2.53 4.26 -6.60
N LEU A 120 2.85 3.12 -5.98
CA LEU A 120 2.91 1.82 -6.67
C LEU A 120 1.52 1.21 -6.88
N ILE A 121 0.57 1.45 -5.98
CA ILE A 121 -0.85 1.07 -6.13
C ILE A 121 -1.48 1.79 -7.33
N GLU A 122 -1.28 3.11 -7.45
CA GLU A 122 -1.78 3.89 -8.60
C GLU A 122 -1.23 3.38 -9.94
N GLN A 123 -0.01 2.85 -9.95
CA GLN A 123 0.61 2.24 -11.13
C GLN A 123 0.20 0.79 -11.37
N GLY A 124 -0.60 0.19 -10.48
CA GLY A 124 -1.03 -1.22 -10.58
C GLY A 124 0.10 -2.23 -10.39
N ILE A 125 1.17 -1.89 -9.65
CA ILE A 125 2.37 -2.72 -9.51
C ILE A 125 2.27 -3.68 -8.33
N ILE A 126 1.55 -3.31 -7.27
CA ILE A 126 1.51 -4.04 -6.00
C ILE A 126 0.09 -4.28 -5.48
N ASP A 127 -0.03 -5.21 -4.54
CA ASP A 127 -1.15 -5.35 -3.60
C ASP A 127 -0.64 -5.21 -2.17
N ILE A 128 -1.48 -4.68 -1.25
CA ILE A 128 -1.16 -4.64 0.18
C ILE A 128 -1.61 -5.95 0.83
N LEU A 129 -0.72 -6.56 1.63
CA LEU A 129 -1.05 -7.70 2.47
C LEU A 129 -1.38 -7.28 3.90
N LEU A 130 -0.48 -6.48 4.51
CA LEU A 130 -0.53 -6.14 5.94
C LEU A 130 -0.14 -4.68 6.14
N ALA A 131 -0.61 -4.11 7.25
CA ALA A 131 -0.12 -2.84 7.78
C ALA A 131 0.41 -3.04 9.20
N GLU A 132 1.36 -2.20 9.59
CA GLU A 132 1.89 -2.09 10.94
C GLU A 132 0.84 -1.46 11.87
N LEU A 133 0.68 -1.98 13.09
CA LEU A 133 -0.18 -1.42 14.13
C LEU A 133 0.65 -0.72 15.20
N ILE A 134 0.69 0.60 15.15
CA ILE A 134 1.37 1.43 16.13
C ILE A 134 0.40 1.70 17.30
N ASP A 135 0.73 1.19 18.48
CA ASP A 135 -0.15 1.22 19.65
C ASP A 135 -1.58 0.71 19.33
N GLY A 136 -1.66 -0.39 18.55
CA GLY A 136 -2.91 -1.05 18.14
C GLY A 136 -3.68 -0.32 17.04
N LYS A 137 -3.11 0.71 16.40
CA LYS A 137 -3.75 1.48 15.34
C LYS A 137 -2.95 1.41 14.03
N PRO A 138 -3.60 1.34 12.85
CA PRO A 138 -2.93 1.32 11.56
C PRO A 138 -2.47 2.71 11.11
N TYR A 139 -2.24 3.63 12.03
CA TYR A 139 -1.78 4.98 11.78
C TYR A 139 -1.09 5.57 13.01
N TYR A 140 -0.33 6.64 12.80
CA TYR A 140 0.37 7.41 13.82
C TYR A 140 0.24 8.91 13.57
N GLN A 141 0.94 9.74 14.36
CA GLN A 141 0.94 11.19 14.22
C GLN A 141 2.27 11.69 13.64
N SER A 142 2.18 12.71 12.82
CA SER A 142 3.29 13.58 12.48
C SER A 142 3.31 14.76 13.43
N TYR A 143 4.50 15.31 13.69
CA TYR A 143 4.66 16.47 14.54
C TYR A 143 5.38 17.61 13.81
N TRP A 144 4.91 18.83 14.01
CA TRP A 144 5.77 19.99 13.93
C TRP A 144 6.53 20.11 15.23
N ILE A 145 7.87 20.10 15.19
CA ILE A 145 8.73 20.28 16.34
C ILE A 145 9.40 21.64 16.28
N THR A 146 9.62 22.25 17.46
CA THR A 146 10.29 23.54 17.64
C THR A 146 11.22 23.51 18.85
N LEU A 147 12.03 24.55 19.07
CA LEU A 147 12.80 24.67 20.29
C LEU A 147 11.88 24.79 21.51
N LYS A 148 12.31 24.26 22.65
CA LYS A 148 11.51 24.19 23.87
C LYS A 148 11.07 25.56 24.38
N ASP A 149 11.90 26.55 24.22
CA ASP A 149 11.71 27.95 24.67
C ASP A 149 11.17 28.88 23.58
N ALA A 150 10.85 28.33 22.37
CA ALA A 150 10.24 29.12 21.32
C ALA A 150 8.84 29.65 21.72
N PRO A 151 8.48 30.89 21.36
CA PRO A 151 7.24 31.51 21.83
C PRO A 151 5.98 31.00 21.12
N TYR A 152 6.13 30.28 20.03
CA TYR A 152 5.03 29.82 19.14
C TYR A 152 4.19 28.72 19.79
N GLN A 153 2.87 28.74 19.56
CA GLN A 153 1.92 27.77 20.12
C GLN A 153 1.36 26.80 19.07
N ASN A 154 1.37 27.19 17.80
CA ASN A 154 0.87 26.38 16.66
C ASN A 154 1.59 26.78 15.37
N ILE A 155 1.38 25.98 14.31
CA ILE A 155 2.05 26.18 13.01
C ILE A 155 1.59 27.47 12.30
N ALA A 156 0.36 27.93 12.54
CA ALA A 156 -0.17 29.14 11.89
C ALA A 156 0.57 30.42 12.32
N GLU A 157 1.19 30.43 13.52
CA GLU A 157 1.99 31.54 14.00
C GLU A 157 3.35 31.67 13.28
N LEU A 158 3.73 30.69 12.47
CA LEU A 158 4.98 30.70 11.69
C LEU A 158 4.83 31.27 10.28
N LYS A 159 3.79 32.08 10.03
CA LYS A 159 3.66 32.79 8.76
C LYS A 159 4.91 33.63 8.49
N SER A 160 5.45 33.53 7.27
CA SER A 160 6.68 34.20 6.82
C SER A 160 7.94 33.81 7.62
N GLN A 161 7.95 32.68 8.28
CA GLN A 161 9.05 32.16 9.07
C GLN A 161 9.68 30.90 8.43
N PRO A 162 10.99 30.67 8.63
CA PRO A 162 11.67 29.51 8.08
C PRO A 162 11.25 28.21 8.78
N ILE A 163 10.91 27.20 7.96
CA ILE A 163 10.55 25.85 8.40
C ILE A 163 11.35 24.77 7.65
N ALA A 164 11.38 23.57 8.17
CA ALA A 164 12.00 22.44 7.51
C ALA A 164 11.03 21.27 7.39
N PHE A 165 10.88 20.75 6.18
CA PHE A 165 10.37 19.41 5.95
C PHE A 165 11.51 18.39 5.99
N SER A 166 11.18 17.12 6.26
CA SER A 166 12.15 16.03 6.16
C SER A 166 12.55 15.76 4.71
N SER A 167 12.28 14.59 4.13
CA SER A 167 12.48 14.40 2.70
C SER A 167 11.15 14.55 1.94
N ARG A 168 11.21 14.95 0.67
CA ARG A 168 10.03 15.05 -0.21
C ARG A 168 9.32 13.71 -0.46
N THR A 169 9.92 12.58 -0.08
CA THR A 169 9.33 11.25 -0.15
C THR A 169 8.72 10.78 1.18
N SER A 170 8.91 11.54 2.25
CA SER A 170 8.43 11.18 3.59
C SER A 170 6.92 11.37 3.73
N THR A 171 6.21 10.35 4.21
CA THR A 171 4.77 10.47 4.51
C THR A 171 4.54 11.47 5.64
N SER A 172 5.17 11.27 6.81
CA SER A 172 4.96 12.13 7.99
C SER A 172 5.85 13.37 8.04
N GLY A 173 6.97 13.39 7.30
CA GLY A 173 7.86 14.56 7.31
C GLY A 173 7.64 15.53 6.17
N PHE A 174 6.71 15.25 5.25
CA PHE A 174 6.39 16.12 4.13
C PHE A 174 4.94 15.99 3.66
N LEU A 175 4.53 14.82 3.17
CA LEU A 175 3.28 14.68 2.44
C LEU A 175 2.06 15.03 3.31
N ILE A 176 1.92 14.41 4.48
CA ILE A 176 0.80 14.66 5.39
C ILE A 176 0.86 16.07 6.00
N PRO A 177 2.01 16.59 6.44
CA PRO A 177 2.12 18.00 6.81
C PRO A 177 1.66 18.99 5.73
N VAL A 178 2.00 18.79 4.46
CA VAL A 178 1.53 19.64 3.36
C VAL A 178 0.03 19.52 3.16
N TRP A 179 -0.51 18.30 3.17
CA TRP A 179 -1.95 18.04 3.10
C TRP A 179 -2.71 18.71 4.26
N ASP A 180 -2.18 18.63 5.46
CA ASP A 180 -2.77 19.24 6.66
C ASP A 180 -2.78 20.78 6.58
N LEU A 181 -1.66 21.40 6.18
CA LEU A 181 -1.59 22.84 5.94
C LEU A 181 -2.61 23.30 4.89
N TYR A 182 -2.79 22.53 3.82
CA TYR A 182 -3.77 22.80 2.77
C TYR A 182 -5.20 22.70 3.30
N THR A 183 -5.52 21.63 4.04
CA THR A 183 -6.87 21.43 4.60
C THR A 183 -7.25 22.46 5.65
N GLN A 184 -6.26 23.02 6.35
CA GLN A 184 -6.43 24.16 7.27
C GLN A 184 -6.57 25.50 6.53
N GLY A 185 -6.35 25.55 5.20
CA GLY A 185 -6.38 26.77 4.42
C GLY A 185 -5.19 27.71 4.66
N LEU A 186 -4.10 27.19 5.22
CA LEU A 186 -2.85 27.95 5.43
C LEU A 186 -2.03 28.07 4.16
N ILE A 187 -2.11 27.09 3.27
CA ILE A 187 -1.47 27.10 1.94
C ILE A 187 -2.50 26.83 0.85
N ASP A 188 -2.21 27.26 -0.37
CA ASP A 188 -3.02 27.04 -1.56
C ASP A 188 -2.26 26.19 -2.62
N LEU A 189 -2.95 25.78 -3.67
CA LEU A 189 -2.37 24.95 -4.74
C LEU A 189 -1.39 25.70 -5.64
N GLU A 190 -1.50 27.01 -5.73
CA GLU A 190 -0.69 27.85 -6.62
C GLU A 190 0.69 28.13 -6.03
N ASN A 191 0.74 28.50 -4.73
CA ASN A 191 1.95 28.99 -4.07
C ASN A 191 2.55 27.94 -3.10
N GLY A 192 1.79 26.91 -2.74
CA GLY A 192 2.23 25.86 -1.82
C GLY A 192 2.75 26.37 -0.47
N PRO A 193 3.67 25.66 0.18
CA PRO A 193 4.23 26.08 1.45
C PRO A 193 4.97 27.41 1.40
N GLU A 194 5.62 27.76 0.30
CA GLU A 194 6.35 29.03 0.18
C GLU A 194 5.41 30.25 0.18
N GLY A 195 4.16 30.09 -0.28
CA GLY A 195 3.14 31.14 -0.19
C GLY A 195 2.80 31.54 1.26
N PHE A 196 2.92 30.63 2.19
CA PHE A 196 2.64 30.88 3.61
C PHE A 196 3.91 31.20 4.41
N PHE A 197 4.96 30.39 4.27
CA PHE A 197 6.18 30.53 5.04
C PHE A 197 7.17 31.54 4.46
N GLY A 198 7.01 31.92 3.19
CA GLY A 198 7.86 32.85 2.47
C GLY A 198 8.83 32.15 1.52
N GLU A 199 9.13 32.82 0.39
CA GLU A 199 10.09 32.36 -0.59
C GLU A 199 11.48 32.17 0.04
N GLY A 200 12.09 31.00 -0.15
CA GLY A 200 13.39 30.63 0.44
C GLY A 200 13.36 30.27 1.92
N HIS A 201 12.18 30.27 2.55
CA HIS A 201 12.00 29.86 3.94
C HIS A 201 11.60 28.40 4.13
N VAL A 202 11.40 27.64 3.05
CA VAL A 202 11.03 26.23 3.10
C VAL A 202 12.23 25.36 2.80
N PHE A 203 12.77 24.71 3.82
CA PHE A 203 13.90 23.80 3.68
C PHE A 203 13.44 22.36 3.54
N TYR A 204 14.14 21.59 2.73
CA TYR A 204 13.95 20.15 2.57
C TYR A 204 15.20 19.41 3.02
N GLY A 205 15.02 18.46 3.93
CA GLY A 205 16.07 17.60 4.43
C GLY A 205 16.18 16.27 3.68
N THR A 206 17.10 15.43 4.10
CA THR A 206 17.24 14.05 3.65
C THR A 206 16.48 13.06 4.56
N GLY A 207 16.02 13.52 5.73
CA GLY A 207 15.28 12.74 6.72
C GLY A 207 14.99 13.56 7.98
N TYR A 208 14.42 12.92 8.98
CA TYR A 208 13.99 13.59 10.21
C TYR A 208 15.13 14.24 11.01
N VAL A 209 16.30 13.57 11.06
CA VAL A 209 17.47 14.09 11.77
C VAL A 209 17.92 15.41 11.15
N SER A 210 18.05 15.47 9.83
CA SER A 210 18.51 16.70 9.14
C SER A 210 17.51 17.85 9.29
N ALA A 211 16.20 17.57 9.34
CA ALA A 211 15.18 18.57 9.57
C ALA A 211 15.21 19.08 11.04
N ALA A 212 15.30 18.18 12.01
CA ALA A 212 15.41 18.52 13.42
C ALA A 212 16.70 19.32 13.76
N GLU A 213 17.82 18.98 13.11
CA GLU A 213 19.07 19.71 13.27
C GLU A 213 18.99 21.15 12.81
N ARG A 214 18.22 21.47 11.76
CA ARG A 214 17.99 22.86 11.32
C ARG A 214 17.31 23.66 12.43
N VAL A 215 16.34 23.05 13.13
CA VAL A 215 15.71 23.70 14.29
C VAL A 215 16.72 23.88 15.43
N LEU A 216 17.50 22.85 15.75
CA LEU A 216 18.50 22.91 16.82
C LEU A 216 19.60 23.94 16.57
N ARG A 217 19.90 24.26 15.29
CA ARG A 217 20.86 25.29 14.88
C ARG A 217 20.23 26.66 14.68
N GLY A 218 18.89 26.78 14.79
CA GLY A 218 18.17 28.04 14.57
C GLY A 218 18.05 28.43 13.09
N GLU A 219 18.33 27.52 12.15
CA GLU A 219 18.15 27.74 10.71
C GLU A 219 16.68 27.67 10.31
N ALA A 220 15.88 26.91 11.04
CA ALA A 220 14.43 26.83 10.91
C ALA A 220 13.78 26.97 12.29
N LEU A 221 12.56 27.50 12.35
CA LEU A 221 11.83 27.66 13.61
C LEU A 221 10.95 26.45 13.93
N ALA A 222 10.57 25.68 12.92
CA ALA A 222 9.94 24.38 13.11
C ALA A 222 10.37 23.35 12.05
N ALA A 223 10.18 22.08 12.36
CA ALA A 223 10.41 21.00 11.43
C ALA A 223 9.30 19.94 11.50
N ALA A 224 8.90 19.42 10.33
CA ALA A 224 7.94 18.31 10.24
C ALA A 224 8.68 16.97 10.35
N VAL A 225 8.28 16.15 11.33
CA VAL A 225 8.91 14.86 11.63
C VAL A 225 7.86 13.82 12.05
N SER A 226 8.24 12.55 12.11
CA SER A 226 7.40 11.53 12.76
C SER A 226 7.39 11.68 14.27
N TYR A 227 6.29 11.30 14.93
CA TYR A 227 6.11 11.33 16.40
C TYR A 227 7.29 10.72 17.14
N TYR A 228 7.85 9.62 16.63
CA TYR A 228 8.91 8.89 17.31
C TYR A 228 10.24 9.64 17.45
N VAL A 229 10.42 10.74 16.71
CA VAL A 229 11.61 11.60 16.88
C VAL A 229 11.66 12.24 18.26
N ILE A 230 10.51 12.55 18.82
CA ILE A 230 10.37 13.09 20.19
C ILE A 230 10.00 11.98 21.18
N ASP A 231 9.03 11.12 20.84
CA ASP A 231 8.42 10.19 21.80
C ASP A 231 9.22 8.89 21.98
N LYS A 232 10.12 8.58 21.05
CA LYS A 232 10.97 7.36 21.11
C LYS A 232 12.46 7.74 21.12
N ASP A 233 13.28 6.89 21.72
CA ASP A 233 14.73 7.06 21.76
C ASP A 233 15.37 6.45 20.51
N LYS A 234 15.12 7.06 19.33
CA LYS A 234 15.51 6.41 18.07
C LYS A 234 16.47 7.23 17.19
N HIS A 235 16.24 8.51 17.00
CA HIS A 235 16.94 9.29 15.98
C HIS A 235 17.80 10.43 16.52
N LEU A 236 17.42 10.99 17.65
CA LEU A 236 18.11 12.10 18.31
C LEU A 236 18.67 11.64 19.67
N SER A 237 19.80 12.17 20.03
CA SER A 237 20.31 12.00 21.39
C SER A 237 19.33 12.60 22.42
N LYS A 238 19.38 12.11 23.66
CA LYS A 238 18.57 12.65 24.75
C LYS A 238 18.73 14.17 24.90
N ALA A 239 19.98 14.67 24.83
CA ALA A 239 20.29 16.11 24.95
C ALA A 239 19.66 16.94 23.80
N GLN A 240 19.58 16.38 22.57
CA GLN A 240 18.91 17.04 21.46
C GLN A 240 17.39 17.07 21.66
N ARG A 241 16.78 15.94 22.06
CA ARG A 241 15.33 15.87 22.33
C ARG A 241 14.89 16.79 23.45
N GLU A 242 15.65 16.91 24.53
CA GLU A 242 15.34 17.80 25.65
C GLU A 242 15.30 19.29 25.27
N ARG A 243 15.93 19.68 24.17
CA ARG A 243 15.90 21.03 23.61
C ARG A 243 14.69 21.29 22.70
N LEU A 244 13.96 20.24 22.32
CA LEU A 244 12.84 20.30 21.42
C LEU A 244 11.51 20.04 22.14
N ARG A 245 10.43 20.48 21.55
CA ARG A 245 9.06 20.12 21.92
C ARG A 245 8.19 19.98 20.69
N MET A 246 7.08 19.27 20.81
CA MET A 246 6.00 19.33 19.86
C MET A 246 5.40 20.75 19.88
N LEU A 247 5.27 21.34 18.71
CA LEU A 247 4.55 22.58 18.45
C LEU A 247 3.10 22.29 18.09
N ASP A 248 2.92 21.36 17.15
CA ASP A 248 1.62 20.96 16.61
C ASP A 248 1.67 19.49 16.15
N SER A 249 0.51 18.85 16.00
CA SER A 249 0.43 17.47 15.50
C SER A 249 -0.58 17.36 14.37
N GLN A 250 -0.24 16.58 13.37
CA GLN A 250 -1.06 16.35 12.18
C GLN A 250 -1.18 14.86 11.84
N GLY A 251 -2.23 14.52 11.12
CA GLY A 251 -2.53 13.14 10.76
C GLY A 251 -4.03 12.88 10.65
N PRO A 252 -4.46 11.60 10.59
CA PRO A 252 -3.65 10.40 10.78
C PRO A 252 -2.67 10.14 9.65
N VAL A 253 -1.45 9.70 9.99
CA VAL A 253 -0.45 9.24 9.03
C VAL A 253 -0.59 7.73 8.91
N PRO A 254 -0.95 7.17 7.74
CA PRO A 254 -1.01 5.72 7.57
C PRO A 254 0.35 5.08 7.84
N SER A 255 0.35 3.99 8.63
CA SER A 255 1.57 3.26 8.98
C SER A 255 2.19 2.56 7.76
N HIS A 256 3.40 2.04 7.92
CA HIS A 256 4.06 1.26 6.87
C HIS A 256 3.28 0.00 6.55
N VAL A 257 3.45 -0.49 5.35
CA VAL A 257 2.74 -1.67 4.82
C VAL A 257 3.70 -2.71 4.28
N ILE A 258 3.28 -3.96 4.37
CA ILE A 258 3.89 -5.07 3.65
C ILE A 258 3.08 -5.29 2.38
N VAL A 259 3.77 -5.22 1.25
CA VAL A 259 3.18 -5.30 -0.08
C VAL A 259 3.75 -6.49 -0.85
N VAL A 260 3.00 -6.98 -1.83
CA VAL A 260 3.45 -7.96 -2.81
C VAL A 260 3.30 -7.42 -4.21
N ARG A 261 4.17 -7.87 -5.13
CA ARG A 261 4.04 -7.52 -6.55
C ARG A 261 2.74 -8.09 -7.15
N LYS A 262 2.19 -7.40 -8.13
CA LYS A 262 1.12 -7.97 -8.97
C LYS A 262 1.57 -9.24 -9.67
N GLY A 263 0.64 -10.17 -9.87
CA GLY A 263 0.91 -11.46 -10.52
C GLY A 263 1.52 -12.52 -9.60
N LEU A 264 1.72 -12.24 -8.32
CA LEU A 264 1.97 -13.29 -7.33
C LEU A 264 0.69 -14.11 -7.15
N SER A 265 0.81 -15.46 -7.12
CA SER A 265 -0.38 -16.33 -7.00
C SER A 265 -1.14 -16.06 -5.70
N GLY A 266 -2.48 -16.21 -5.71
CA GLY A 266 -3.28 -16.04 -4.51
C GLY A 266 -2.88 -17.00 -3.39
N LEU A 267 -2.40 -18.19 -3.72
CA LEU A 267 -1.88 -19.15 -2.75
C LEU A 267 -0.59 -18.64 -2.10
N ASP A 268 0.34 -18.06 -2.89
CA ASP A 268 1.57 -17.48 -2.36
C ASP A 268 1.27 -16.27 -1.47
N GLN A 269 0.34 -15.41 -1.88
CA GLN A 269 -0.09 -14.25 -1.08
C GLN A 269 -0.68 -14.68 0.26
N THR A 270 -1.59 -15.67 0.25
CA THR A 270 -2.22 -16.20 1.48
C THR A 270 -1.19 -16.86 2.39
N THR A 271 -0.24 -17.63 1.83
CA THR A 271 0.82 -18.27 2.59
C THR A 271 1.74 -17.24 3.25
N LEU A 272 2.17 -16.21 2.51
CA LEU A 272 2.98 -15.12 3.03
C LEU A 272 2.26 -14.32 4.11
N GLN A 273 0.99 -13.99 3.88
CA GLN A 273 0.17 -13.27 4.85
C GLN A 273 0.04 -14.04 6.16
N ALA A 274 -0.24 -15.35 6.10
CA ALA A 274 -0.35 -16.21 7.28
C ALA A 274 0.99 -16.28 8.04
N ALA A 275 2.11 -16.52 7.35
CA ALA A 275 3.43 -16.56 7.95
C ALA A 275 3.82 -15.26 8.66
N LEU A 276 3.55 -14.12 8.03
CA LEU A 276 3.84 -12.80 8.62
C LEU A 276 2.93 -12.49 9.81
N LEU A 277 1.65 -12.86 9.77
CA LEU A 277 0.75 -12.70 10.92
C LEU A 277 1.15 -13.59 12.10
N GLU A 278 1.66 -14.79 11.84
CA GLU A 278 2.17 -15.70 12.88
C GLU A 278 3.37 -15.10 13.63
N MET A 279 4.15 -14.21 13.02
CA MET A 279 5.22 -13.47 13.72
C MET A 279 4.72 -12.68 14.93
N ASN A 280 3.45 -12.27 14.95
CA ASN A 280 2.87 -11.54 16.09
C ASN A 280 2.96 -12.34 17.39
N THR A 281 2.95 -13.67 17.31
CA THR A 281 2.99 -14.57 18.48
C THR A 281 4.27 -15.40 18.54
N GLN A 282 4.75 -15.93 17.43
CA GLN A 282 5.86 -16.89 17.41
C GLN A 282 7.24 -16.22 17.31
N ALA A 283 7.30 -15.00 16.75
CA ALA A 283 8.55 -14.29 16.51
C ALA A 283 8.42 -12.78 16.76
N SER A 284 7.71 -12.38 17.82
CA SER A 284 7.38 -10.98 18.10
C SER A 284 8.62 -10.08 18.20
N SER A 285 9.69 -10.55 18.85
CA SER A 285 10.95 -9.79 18.95
C SER A 285 11.62 -9.56 17.59
N LEU A 286 11.58 -10.54 16.68
CA LEU A 286 12.10 -10.39 15.32
C LEU A 286 11.22 -9.43 14.51
N ARG A 287 9.88 -9.60 14.60
CA ARG A 287 8.92 -8.70 13.98
C ARG A 287 9.18 -7.23 14.38
N ASP A 288 9.33 -6.96 15.69
CA ASP A 288 9.54 -5.61 16.20
C ASP A 288 10.86 -4.99 15.71
N ARG A 289 11.92 -5.79 15.57
CA ARG A 289 13.19 -5.30 15.01
C ARG A 289 13.09 -4.99 13.52
N ILE A 290 12.32 -5.74 12.75
CA ILE A 290 12.22 -5.59 11.28
C ILE A 290 11.12 -4.61 10.91
N PHE A 291 9.90 -4.79 11.45
CA PHE A 291 8.71 -4.05 11.04
C PHE A 291 8.28 -2.98 12.07
N GLY A 292 8.82 -3.01 13.28
CA GLY A 292 8.59 -1.97 14.29
C GLY A 292 7.42 -2.23 15.21
N ALA A 293 6.35 -2.92 14.77
CA ALA A 293 5.14 -3.17 15.55
C ALA A 293 4.36 -4.40 15.06
N GLU A 294 3.22 -4.67 15.69
CA GLU A 294 2.29 -5.73 15.32
C GLU A 294 1.76 -5.54 13.89
N LEU A 295 1.49 -6.64 13.19
CA LEU A 295 1.01 -6.67 11.81
C LEU A 295 -0.46 -7.07 11.77
N ALA A 296 -1.26 -6.39 10.93
CA ALA A 296 -2.67 -6.72 10.70
C ALA A 296 -3.03 -6.64 9.22
N PRO A 297 -4.04 -7.39 8.74
CA PRO A 297 -4.53 -7.28 7.38
C PRO A 297 -4.98 -5.85 7.06
N ALA A 298 -4.60 -5.36 5.87
CA ALA A 298 -4.97 -4.03 5.41
C ALA A 298 -5.39 -4.06 3.94
N LYS A 299 -6.21 -3.07 3.54
CA LYS A 299 -6.63 -2.86 2.15
C LYS A 299 -6.21 -1.48 1.71
N ALA A 300 -5.74 -1.38 0.47
CA ALA A 300 -5.25 -0.12 -0.09
C ALA A 300 -6.31 1.00 -0.04
N GLU A 301 -7.56 0.68 -0.37
CA GLU A 301 -8.66 1.64 -0.48
C GLU A 301 -8.96 2.36 0.85
N THR A 302 -8.76 1.67 1.97
CA THR A 302 -9.02 2.24 3.29
C THR A 302 -7.75 2.72 3.98
N HIS A 303 -6.66 1.97 3.88
CA HIS A 303 -5.42 2.29 4.58
C HIS A 303 -4.68 3.49 3.96
N LEU A 304 -4.67 3.60 2.62
CA LEU A 304 -3.94 4.65 1.91
C LEU A 304 -4.78 5.84 1.49
N GLN A 305 -6.06 5.92 1.84
CA GLN A 305 -6.97 6.97 1.38
C GLN A 305 -6.38 8.38 1.58
N THR A 306 -6.02 8.73 2.80
CA THR A 306 -5.43 10.05 3.11
C THR A 306 -4.12 10.29 2.36
N THR A 307 -3.30 9.25 2.17
CA THR A 307 -2.04 9.36 1.43
C THR A 307 -2.28 9.63 -0.05
N LEU A 308 -3.29 9.00 -0.66
CA LEU A 308 -3.66 9.22 -2.06
C LEU A 308 -4.19 10.64 -2.28
N GLU A 309 -5.08 11.12 -1.40
CA GLU A 309 -5.57 12.50 -1.42
C GLU A 309 -4.41 13.51 -1.28
N ALA A 310 -3.51 13.28 -0.36
CA ALA A 310 -2.33 14.11 -0.14
C ALA A 310 -1.38 14.14 -1.34
N LEU A 311 -1.21 12.98 -2.03
CA LEU A 311 -0.40 12.89 -3.25
C LEU A 311 -0.99 13.70 -4.39
N GLU A 312 -2.31 13.69 -4.57
CA GLU A 312 -2.99 14.49 -5.60
C GLU A 312 -2.79 15.99 -5.37
N ILE A 313 -2.98 16.45 -4.13
CA ILE A 313 -2.73 17.83 -3.73
C ILE A 313 -1.27 18.22 -3.98
N SER A 314 -0.33 17.39 -3.52
CA SER A 314 1.11 17.64 -3.67
C SER A 314 1.56 17.73 -5.14
N ARG A 315 0.99 16.93 -6.03
CA ARG A 315 1.28 16.97 -7.48
C ARG A 315 0.77 18.25 -8.14
N THR A 316 -0.42 18.71 -7.72
CA THR A 316 -1.03 19.94 -8.25
C THR A 316 -0.21 21.17 -7.87
N MET A 317 0.41 21.18 -6.69
CA MET A 317 1.27 22.26 -6.21
C MET A 317 2.61 22.38 -6.97
N GLN A 318 3.00 21.44 -7.83
CA GLN A 318 4.22 21.46 -8.66
C GLN A 318 5.51 21.81 -7.89
N PHE A 319 5.87 21.04 -6.87
CA PHE A 319 7.12 21.22 -6.10
C PHE A 319 8.38 20.81 -6.87
#